data_8a0182c7960100b8c4b9c6d0842f0114
#
_entry.id   8a0182c7960100b8c4b9c6d0842f0114
#
_cell.length_a   1.000
_cell.length_b   1.000
_cell.length_c   1.000
_cell.angle_alpha   90.00
_cell.angle_beta   90.00
_cell.angle_gamma   90.00
#
_symmetry.space_group_name_H-M   'P 1'
#
loop_
_entity.id
_entity.type
_entity.pdbx_description
1 polymer ?
#
loop_
_entity_poly.entity_id
_entity_poly.type
_entity_poly.pdbx_seq_one_letter_code
_entity_poly.pdbx_strand_id
1 'polypeptide(L)'
;MKAFEELKEDLLTRAKNAGACQRGYAMGLRSETKADLLMAITENWFWVFRDEKIVDAEYLEDNFTEEELLQAGIYIRGIHKVKTSSFACDSATVKAYDSATVKACGNSYVEDCIGNIRPQSDYAIVKLL
;
A
#
# COMPACT_ATOMS: atom_id res chain seq x y z
N MET A 1 -18.25 -4.74 -3.36
CA MET A 1 -17.45 -4.05 -2.33
C MET A 1 -18.00 -4.39 -0.96
N LYS A 2 -17.14 -4.81 -0.04
CA LYS A 2 -17.57 -5.12 1.33
C LYS A 2 -17.91 -3.84 2.10
N ALA A 3 -18.92 -3.92 2.98
CA ALA A 3 -19.19 -2.86 3.94
C ALA A 3 -18.02 -2.75 4.93
N PHE A 4 -17.86 -1.59 5.57
CA PHE A 4 -16.72 -1.34 6.47
C PHE A 4 -16.56 -2.43 7.54
N GLU A 5 -17.62 -2.80 8.24
CA GLU A 5 -17.52 -3.79 9.32
C GLU A 5 -17.07 -5.16 8.80
N GLU A 6 -17.61 -5.58 7.68
CA GLU A 6 -17.24 -6.83 7.04
C GLU A 6 -15.80 -6.80 6.54
N LEU A 7 -15.42 -5.68 5.93
CA LEU A 7 -14.05 -5.48 5.43
C LEU A 7 -13.04 -5.51 6.57
N LYS A 8 -13.34 -4.80 7.66
CA LYS A 8 -12.48 -4.77 8.84
C LYS A 8 -12.32 -6.18 9.43
N GLU A 9 -13.40 -6.93 9.57
CA GLU A 9 -13.35 -8.29 10.08
C GLU A 9 -12.51 -9.20 9.19
N ASP A 10 -12.67 -9.09 7.87
CA ASP A 10 -11.89 -9.88 6.91
C ASP A 10 -10.40 -9.57 7.01
N LEU A 11 -10.04 -8.29 7.05
CA LEU A 11 -8.64 -7.88 7.18
C LEU A 11 -8.02 -8.33 8.50
N LEU A 12 -8.75 -8.21 9.61
CA LEU A 12 -8.26 -8.66 10.92
C LEU A 12 -8.06 -10.17 10.96
N THR A 13 -8.97 -10.93 10.35
CA THR A 13 -8.85 -12.38 10.26
C THR A 13 -7.62 -12.78 9.46
N ARG A 14 -7.41 -12.16 8.30
CA ARG A 14 -6.23 -12.40 7.47
C ARG A 14 -4.93 -12.08 8.22
N ALA A 15 -4.90 -10.95 8.90
CA ALA A 15 -3.73 -10.53 9.67
C ALA A 15 -3.43 -11.49 10.81
N LYS A 16 -4.44 -11.92 11.55
CA LYS A 16 -4.28 -12.87 12.65
C LYS A 16 -3.76 -14.20 12.15
N ASN A 17 -4.32 -14.72 11.06
CA ASN A 17 -3.90 -15.99 10.48
C ASN A 17 -2.46 -15.94 9.95
N ALA A 18 -1.98 -14.77 9.55
CA ALA A 18 -0.61 -14.57 9.08
C ALA A 18 0.38 -14.26 10.21
N GLY A 19 -0.09 -14.20 11.45
CA GLY A 19 0.78 -13.96 12.61
C GLY A 19 1.14 -12.51 12.85
N ALA A 20 0.20 -11.58 12.60
CA ALA A 20 0.43 -10.15 12.81
C ALA A 20 0.92 -9.87 14.23
N CYS A 21 1.88 -8.94 14.35
CA CYS A 21 2.33 -8.49 15.65
C CYS A 21 1.21 -7.71 16.37
N GLN A 22 1.33 -7.62 17.69
CA GLN A 22 0.32 -6.97 18.52
C GLN A 22 0.06 -5.53 18.08
N ARG A 23 1.10 -4.78 17.74
CA ARG A 23 0.98 -3.38 17.31
C ARG A 23 0.21 -3.25 16.00
N GLY A 24 0.56 -4.05 14.99
CA GLY A 24 -0.12 -4.02 13.69
C GLY A 24 -1.56 -4.45 13.79
N TYR A 25 -1.85 -5.51 14.55
CA TYR A 25 -3.21 -5.97 14.77
C TYR A 25 -4.04 -4.91 15.50
N ALA A 26 -3.45 -4.24 16.50
CA ALA A 26 -4.13 -3.19 17.25
C ALA A 26 -4.49 -1.99 16.37
N MET A 27 -3.66 -1.63 15.38
CA MET A 27 -3.98 -0.57 14.42
C MET A 27 -5.25 -0.89 13.64
N GLY A 28 -5.35 -2.12 13.14
CA GLY A 28 -6.56 -2.57 12.44
C GLY A 28 -7.77 -2.58 13.35
N LEU A 29 -7.60 -3.07 14.57
CA LEU A 29 -8.69 -3.17 15.54
C LEU A 29 -9.27 -1.81 15.92
N ARG A 30 -8.43 -0.77 16.00
CA ARG A 30 -8.83 0.60 16.33
C ARG A 30 -9.42 1.37 15.16
N SER A 31 -9.37 0.82 13.95
CA SER A 31 -9.88 1.50 12.76
C SER A 31 -11.37 1.72 12.85
N GLU A 32 -11.82 2.93 12.57
CA GLU A 32 -13.23 3.33 12.58
C GLU A 32 -13.75 3.67 11.19
N THR A 33 -12.85 3.86 10.22
CA THR A 33 -13.19 4.21 8.84
C THR A 33 -12.36 3.39 7.87
N LYS A 34 -12.76 3.39 6.60
CA LYS A 34 -11.95 2.77 5.55
C LYS A 34 -10.57 3.44 5.41
N ALA A 35 -10.50 4.76 5.60
CA ALA A 35 -9.24 5.47 5.59
C ALA A 35 -8.29 4.97 6.69
N ASP A 36 -8.82 4.67 7.87
CA ASP A 36 -8.03 4.08 8.95
C ASP A 36 -7.51 2.70 8.59
N LEU A 37 -8.32 1.88 7.94
CA LEU A 37 -7.89 0.55 7.47
C LEU A 37 -6.75 0.68 6.46
N LEU A 38 -6.84 1.63 5.53
CA LEU A 38 -5.77 1.89 4.56
C LEU A 38 -4.51 2.39 5.25
N MET A 39 -4.63 3.21 6.29
CA MET A 39 -3.49 3.65 7.07
C MET A 39 -2.78 2.47 7.74
N ALA A 40 -3.53 1.54 8.31
CA ALA A 40 -2.96 0.32 8.89
C ALA A 40 -2.22 -0.51 7.84
N ILE A 41 -2.77 -0.60 6.64
CA ILE A 41 -2.14 -1.30 5.52
C ILE A 41 -0.83 -0.60 5.09
N THR A 42 -0.85 0.71 4.91
CA THR A 42 0.34 1.45 4.46
C THR A 42 1.45 1.48 5.51
N GLU A 43 1.10 1.55 6.78
CA GLU A 43 2.09 1.48 7.87
C GLU A 43 2.79 0.11 7.93
N ASN A 44 2.16 -0.93 7.38
CA ASN A 44 2.69 -2.28 7.35
C ASN A 44 2.86 -2.79 5.91
N TRP A 45 3.15 -1.90 4.97
CA TRP A 45 3.09 -2.14 3.52
C TRP A 45 3.82 -3.40 3.07
N PHE A 46 5.12 -3.53 3.40
CA PHE A 46 5.90 -4.66 2.95
C PHE A 46 5.45 -5.97 3.58
N TRP A 47 5.03 -5.94 4.85
CA TRP A 47 4.51 -7.12 5.52
C TRP A 47 3.22 -7.60 4.85
N VAL A 48 2.33 -6.66 4.53
CA VAL A 48 1.03 -6.94 3.91
C VAL A 48 1.18 -7.44 2.48
N PHE A 49 2.01 -6.80 1.67
CA PHE A 49 2.08 -7.07 0.23
C PHE A 49 3.22 -7.96 -0.20
N ARG A 50 4.34 -7.94 0.51
CA ARG A 50 5.52 -8.70 0.11
C ARG A 50 5.72 -9.94 0.96
N ASP A 51 5.73 -9.78 2.29
CA ASP A 51 6.15 -10.85 3.19
C ASP A 51 5.06 -11.90 3.37
N GLU A 52 3.88 -11.49 3.77
CA GLU A 52 2.76 -12.40 4.06
C GLU A 52 1.70 -12.42 2.95
N LYS A 53 1.69 -11.42 2.08
CA LYS A 53 0.77 -11.32 0.95
C LYS A 53 -0.69 -11.53 1.36
N ILE A 54 -1.10 -10.90 2.46
CA ILE A 54 -2.46 -11.07 2.99
C ILE A 54 -3.51 -10.35 2.15
N VAL A 55 -3.11 -9.33 1.38
CA VAL A 55 -3.95 -8.68 0.38
C VAL A 55 -3.14 -8.45 -0.88
N ASP A 56 -3.82 -8.24 -2.00
CA ASP A 56 -3.22 -7.91 -3.28
C ASP A 56 -3.90 -6.69 -3.91
N ALA A 57 -3.45 -6.28 -5.09
CA ALA A 57 -4.00 -5.14 -5.78
C ALA A 57 -5.48 -5.33 -6.10
N GLU A 58 -5.87 -6.53 -6.52
CA GLU A 58 -7.26 -6.84 -6.83
C GLU A 58 -8.16 -6.67 -5.60
N TYR A 59 -7.70 -7.14 -4.44
CA TYR A 59 -8.44 -6.97 -3.19
C TYR A 59 -8.66 -5.48 -2.88
N LEU A 60 -7.63 -4.65 -3.06
CA LEU A 60 -7.76 -3.21 -2.83
C LEU A 60 -8.77 -2.58 -3.80
N GLU A 61 -8.69 -2.93 -5.08
CA GLU A 61 -9.59 -2.39 -6.09
C GLU A 61 -11.04 -2.84 -5.88
N ASP A 62 -11.25 -4.04 -5.35
CA ASP A 62 -12.59 -4.58 -5.09
C ASP A 62 -13.26 -3.95 -3.87
N ASN A 63 -12.48 -3.42 -2.92
CA ASN A 63 -13.00 -2.99 -1.63
C ASN A 63 -12.82 -1.51 -1.31
N PHE A 64 -12.05 -0.78 -2.12
CA PHE A 64 -11.82 0.65 -1.94
C PHE A 64 -12.03 1.37 -3.27
N THR A 65 -12.52 2.59 -3.23
CA THR A 65 -12.65 3.40 -4.43
C THR A 65 -11.28 3.94 -4.85
N GLU A 66 -11.17 4.31 -6.13
CA GLU A 66 -9.94 4.93 -6.62
C GLU A 66 -9.57 6.17 -5.80
N GLU A 67 -10.57 7.00 -5.45
CA GLU A 67 -10.35 8.18 -4.63
C GLU A 67 -9.81 7.83 -3.25
N GLU A 68 -10.37 6.82 -2.60
CA GLU A 68 -9.90 6.35 -1.29
C GLU A 68 -8.44 5.91 -1.36
N LEU A 69 -8.08 5.15 -2.39
CA LEU A 69 -6.71 4.69 -2.59
C LEU A 69 -5.75 5.85 -2.85
N LEU A 70 -6.13 6.80 -3.71
CA LEU A 70 -5.29 7.97 -4.01
C LEU A 70 -5.08 8.84 -2.77
N GLN A 71 -6.11 9.04 -1.94
CA GLN A 71 -5.97 9.80 -0.70
C GLN A 71 -5.03 9.12 0.29
N ALA A 72 -4.92 7.80 0.25
CA ALA A 72 -3.98 7.06 1.08
C ALA A 72 -2.56 7.00 0.47
N GLY A 73 -2.37 7.56 -0.72
CA GLY A 73 -1.09 7.53 -1.42
C GLY A 73 -0.77 6.20 -2.06
N ILE A 74 -1.78 5.40 -2.39
CA ILE A 74 -1.61 4.06 -2.97
C ILE A 74 -1.85 4.11 -4.48
N TYR A 75 -0.89 3.60 -5.24
CA TYR A 75 -0.93 3.58 -6.70
C TYR A 75 -0.79 2.14 -7.18
N ILE A 76 -1.75 1.68 -7.97
CA ILE A 76 -1.84 0.28 -8.40
C ILE A 76 -1.43 0.13 -9.86
N ARG A 77 -1.84 1.07 -10.70
CA ARG A 77 -1.54 1.06 -12.14
C ARG A 77 -1.51 2.48 -12.68
N GLY A 78 -1.02 2.64 -13.90
CA GLY A 78 -0.90 3.94 -14.53
C GLY A 78 0.39 4.67 -14.13
N ILE A 79 0.52 5.91 -14.60
CA ILE A 79 1.70 6.74 -14.38
C ILE A 79 1.33 7.88 -13.44
N HIS A 80 2.07 8.02 -12.35
CA HIS A 80 1.77 9.00 -11.30
C HIS A 80 3.01 9.79 -10.91
N LYS A 81 2.86 11.09 -10.75
CA LYS A 81 3.90 11.96 -10.20
C LYS A 81 3.58 12.23 -8.73
N VAL A 82 4.55 12.00 -7.85
CA VAL A 82 4.33 12.11 -6.42
C VAL A 82 5.37 13.01 -5.77
N LYS A 83 4.97 13.74 -4.72
CA LYS A 83 5.82 14.66 -3.96
C LYS A 83 5.87 14.31 -2.48
N THR A 84 5.07 13.35 -2.05
CA THR A 84 4.95 12.91 -0.66
C THR A 84 5.11 11.41 -0.57
N SER A 85 5.02 10.86 0.64
CA SER A 85 5.09 9.41 0.84
C SER A 85 4.04 8.69 0.01
N SER A 86 4.45 7.67 -0.73
CA SER A 86 3.60 6.94 -1.67
C SER A 86 3.88 5.45 -1.59
N PHE A 87 2.88 4.67 -2.01
CA PHE A 87 2.93 3.21 -1.97
C PHE A 87 2.54 2.69 -3.35
N ALA A 88 3.38 1.89 -3.94
CA ALA A 88 3.14 1.35 -5.28
C ALA A 88 3.07 -0.17 -5.24
N CYS A 89 2.16 -0.73 -6.01
CA CYS A 89 2.05 -2.16 -6.20
C CYS A 89 1.54 -2.46 -7.61
N ASP A 90 1.49 -3.74 -7.94
CA ASP A 90 1.06 -4.23 -9.25
C ASP A 90 1.89 -3.61 -10.38
N SER A 91 1.29 -2.84 -11.30
CA SER A 91 1.96 -2.30 -12.48
C SER A 91 2.08 -0.78 -12.48
N ALA A 92 1.97 -0.13 -11.33
CA ALA A 92 2.05 1.32 -11.26
C ALA A 92 3.44 1.83 -11.66
N THR A 93 3.47 2.96 -12.38
CA THR A 93 4.70 3.74 -12.63
C THR A 93 4.64 5.00 -11.79
N VAL A 94 5.61 5.20 -10.91
CA VAL A 94 5.65 6.35 -10.00
C VAL A 94 6.89 7.17 -10.27
N LYS A 95 6.69 8.46 -10.53
CA LYS A 95 7.78 9.44 -10.68
C LYS A 95 7.84 10.27 -9.40
N ALA A 96 8.92 10.13 -8.66
CA ALA A 96 9.08 10.75 -7.35
C ALA A 96 9.89 12.04 -7.43
N TYR A 97 9.33 13.10 -6.88
CA TYR A 97 9.92 14.44 -6.84
C TYR A 97 9.98 14.95 -5.41
N ASP A 98 10.70 16.04 -5.21
CA ASP A 98 10.81 16.75 -3.92
C ASP A 98 11.24 15.83 -2.78
N SER A 99 10.46 15.73 -1.73
CA SER A 99 10.77 14.90 -0.56
C SER A 99 10.00 13.56 -0.57
N ALA A 100 9.54 13.12 -1.74
CA ALA A 100 8.78 11.88 -1.83
C ALA A 100 9.61 10.67 -1.44
N THR A 101 8.98 9.76 -0.69
CA THR A 101 9.50 8.41 -0.47
C THR A 101 8.50 7.44 -1.06
N VAL A 102 8.97 6.38 -1.69
CA VAL A 102 8.10 5.41 -2.32
C VAL A 102 8.44 4.00 -1.85
N LYS A 103 7.46 3.32 -1.28
CA LYS A 103 7.56 1.90 -0.97
C LYS A 103 6.88 1.12 -2.09
N ALA A 104 7.65 0.37 -2.85
CA ALA A 104 7.18 -0.28 -4.06
C ALA A 104 7.25 -1.79 -3.97
N CYS A 105 6.20 -2.46 -4.42
CA CYS A 105 6.11 -3.92 -4.49
C CYS A 105 5.58 -4.35 -5.85
N GLY A 106 5.67 -5.64 -6.14
CA GLY A 106 5.17 -6.23 -7.37
C GLY A 106 5.97 -5.81 -8.58
N ASN A 107 5.31 -5.57 -9.68
CA ASN A 107 5.93 -5.17 -10.95
C ASN A 107 5.95 -3.65 -11.15
N SER A 108 5.83 -2.89 -10.08
CA SER A 108 5.83 -1.43 -10.17
C SER A 108 7.18 -0.90 -10.63
N TYR A 109 7.12 0.24 -11.34
CA TYR A 109 8.30 0.95 -11.84
C TYR A 109 8.39 2.31 -11.16
N VAL A 110 9.56 2.63 -10.61
CA VAL A 110 9.73 3.88 -9.85
C VAL A 110 10.90 4.66 -10.43
N GLU A 111 10.65 5.92 -10.79
CA GLU A 111 11.69 6.86 -11.20
C GLU A 111 11.95 7.82 -10.05
N ASP A 112 13.19 7.83 -9.57
CA ASP A 112 13.62 8.72 -8.50
C ASP A 112 14.29 9.96 -9.11
N CYS A 113 13.60 11.08 -9.06
CA CYS A 113 14.07 12.32 -9.64
C CYS A 113 15.00 13.12 -8.71
N ILE A 114 15.10 12.74 -7.44
CA ILE A 114 15.90 13.45 -6.45
C ILE A 114 16.64 12.56 -5.44
N GLY A 115 16.62 11.24 -5.60
CA GLY A 115 17.37 10.33 -4.75
C GLY A 115 16.74 9.97 -3.42
N ASN A 116 15.43 10.16 -3.23
CA ASN A 116 14.73 9.91 -1.97
C ASN A 116 13.96 8.60 -1.91
N ILE A 117 14.10 7.73 -2.89
CA ILE A 117 13.33 6.50 -2.96
C ILE A 117 13.90 5.41 -2.07
N ARG A 118 13.00 4.63 -1.47
CA ARG A 118 13.35 3.43 -0.71
C ARG A 118 12.55 2.25 -1.26
N PRO A 119 12.91 1.78 -2.46
CA PRO A 119 12.21 0.65 -3.06
C PRO A 119 12.66 -0.64 -2.41
N GLN A 120 11.70 -1.51 -2.16
CA GLN A 120 11.98 -2.89 -1.78
C GLN A 120 10.88 -3.74 -2.34
N SER A 121 11.22 -4.78 -3.07
CA SER A 121 10.23 -5.74 -3.46
C SER A 121 10.73 -6.80 -4.38
N ASP A 122 9.77 -7.58 -4.84
CA ASP A 122 9.99 -8.72 -5.71
C ASP A 122 10.51 -8.31 -7.09
N TYR A 123 9.82 -7.38 -7.75
CA TYR A 123 10.10 -7.05 -9.14
C TYR A 123 10.07 -5.55 -9.45
N ALA A 124 10.03 -4.71 -8.43
CA ALA A 124 10.01 -3.28 -8.64
C ALA A 124 11.33 -2.81 -9.27
N ILE A 125 11.23 -1.98 -10.28
CA ILE A 125 12.37 -1.39 -10.98
C ILE A 125 12.47 0.07 -10.56
N VAL A 126 13.68 0.49 -10.16
CA VAL A 126 13.95 1.87 -9.78
C VAL A 126 14.95 2.47 -10.74
N LYS A 127 14.62 3.65 -11.25
CA LYS A 127 15.52 4.40 -12.12
C LYS A 127 15.80 5.75 -11.49
N LEU A 128 17.07 6.07 -11.36
CA LEU A 128 17.52 7.38 -10.91
C LEU A 128 17.63 8.31 -12.11
N LEU A 129 17.01 9.46 -12.04
CA LEU A 129 17.05 10.46 -13.10
C LEU A 129 17.98 11.61 -12.76
#